data_7f77261ac4f6c6c4d9806bca514eed2d
#
_entry.id   7f77261ac4f6c6c4d9806bca514eed2d
#
_cell.length_a   1.000
_cell.length_b   1.000
_cell.length_c   1.000
_cell.angle_alpha   90.00
_cell.angle_beta   90.00
_cell.angle_gamma   90.00
#
_symmetry.space_group_name_H-M   'P 1'
#
loop_
_entity.id
_entity.type
_entity.pdbx_description
1 polymer ?
#
loop_
_entity_poly.entity_id
_entity_poly.type
_entity_poly.pdbx_seq_one_letter_code
_entity_poly.pdbx_strand_id
1 'polypeptide(L)'
;MMSQLTHINASGEANMVDVSNKADTVREARAEAYVRMAPATLQLILSGQHHKGDVFATARIAGIQAAKRTWELIPLCHPLLLSKVEVQLEALPEQNSVRIESLCKLSGKTGVEMEALTAASVAALTIYDMCKAVQKDIVIENVRLLEKSGGKSGHFKVDA
;
A
#
# COMPACT_ATOMS: atom_id res chain seq x y z
N MET A 1 -9.38 -19.54 15.89
CA MET A 1 -7.97 -19.27 15.72
C MET A 1 -7.45 -19.90 14.45
N MET A 2 -6.67 -19.15 13.73
CA MET A 2 -6.16 -19.57 12.45
C MET A 2 -4.73 -20.09 12.58
N SER A 3 -4.45 -21.25 12.07
CA SER A 3 -3.12 -21.84 12.13
C SER A 3 -2.62 -22.32 10.78
N GLN A 4 -3.35 -22.08 9.70
CA GLN A 4 -3.00 -22.55 8.36
C GLN A 4 -2.73 -21.39 7.40
N LEU A 5 -1.73 -21.61 6.53
CA LEU A 5 -1.46 -20.70 5.43
C LEU A 5 -2.41 -21.02 4.28
N THR A 6 -3.19 -20.04 3.86
CA THR A 6 -4.26 -20.27 2.88
C THR A 6 -3.75 -20.49 1.45
N HIS A 7 -2.53 -20.01 1.15
CA HIS A 7 -1.96 -20.15 -0.20
C HIS A 7 -1.10 -21.41 -0.36
N ILE A 8 -1.12 -22.30 0.65
CA ILE A 8 -0.42 -23.59 0.59
C ILE A 8 -1.48 -24.67 0.63
N ASN A 9 -1.48 -25.55 -0.38
CA ASN A 9 -2.45 -26.64 -0.46
C ASN A 9 -2.02 -27.82 0.43
N ALA A 10 -2.83 -28.90 0.41
CA ALA A 10 -2.58 -30.08 1.24
C ALA A 10 -1.25 -30.76 0.91
N SER A 11 -0.73 -30.57 -0.31
CA SER A 11 0.54 -31.13 -0.76
C SER A 11 1.74 -30.23 -0.44
N GLY A 12 1.52 -29.07 0.21
CA GLY A 12 2.60 -28.13 0.53
C GLY A 12 2.96 -27.20 -0.63
N GLU A 13 2.15 -27.15 -1.66
CA GLU A 13 2.42 -26.34 -2.86
C GLU A 13 1.65 -25.04 -2.82
N ALA A 14 2.25 -23.99 -3.40
CA ALA A 14 1.61 -22.69 -3.52
C ALA A 14 0.42 -22.77 -4.47
N ASN A 15 -0.69 -22.15 -4.12
CA ASN A 15 -1.86 -22.05 -4.99
C ASN A 15 -2.67 -20.79 -4.72
N MET A 16 -3.35 -20.32 -5.75
CA MET A 16 -4.31 -19.23 -5.60
C MET A 16 -5.61 -19.80 -5.04
N VAL A 17 -6.10 -19.20 -3.95
CA VAL A 17 -7.28 -19.69 -3.23
C VAL A 17 -8.51 -19.64 -4.13
N ASP A 18 -9.33 -20.71 -4.11
CA ASP A 18 -10.62 -20.73 -4.78
C ASP A 18 -11.65 -19.95 -3.96
N VAL A 19 -12.17 -18.88 -4.55
CA VAL A 19 -13.16 -18.01 -3.90
C VAL A 19 -14.53 -18.09 -4.55
N SER A 20 -14.74 -19.07 -5.44
CA SER A 20 -15.98 -19.17 -6.21
C SER A 20 -17.24 -19.31 -5.35
N ASN A 21 -17.12 -19.85 -4.13
CA ASN A 21 -18.25 -20.03 -3.22
C ASN A 21 -18.39 -18.89 -2.20
N LYS A 22 -17.55 -17.87 -2.25
CA LYS A 22 -17.67 -16.73 -1.36
C LYS A 22 -18.66 -15.72 -1.91
N ALA A 23 -19.39 -15.08 -1.00
CA ALA A 23 -20.32 -14.02 -1.37
C ALA A 23 -19.56 -12.72 -1.67
N ASP A 24 -20.14 -11.90 -2.54
CA ASP A 24 -19.66 -10.53 -2.75
C ASP A 24 -20.06 -9.70 -1.53
N THR A 25 -19.08 -9.05 -0.91
CA THR A 25 -19.30 -8.12 0.20
C THR A 25 -18.50 -6.87 -0.03
N VAL A 26 -18.94 -5.77 0.59
CA VAL A 26 -18.14 -4.54 0.56
C VAL A 26 -16.92 -4.74 1.45
N ARG A 27 -15.75 -4.46 0.89
CA ARG A 27 -14.47 -4.65 1.58
C ARG A 27 -13.63 -3.40 1.47
N GLU A 28 -12.97 -3.09 2.57
CA GLU A 28 -12.10 -1.92 2.69
C GLU A 28 -10.82 -2.30 3.39
N ALA A 29 -9.72 -1.67 3.01
CA ALA A 29 -8.46 -1.81 3.71
C ALA A 29 -7.68 -0.50 3.66
N ARG A 30 -6.97 -0.21 4.75
CA ARG A 30 -6.05 0.91 4.88
C ARG A 30 -4.67 0.40 5.24
N ALA A 31 -3.67 1.01 4.64
CA ALA A 31 -2.28 0.68 4.92
C ALA A 31 -1.48 1.98 5.04
N GLU A 32 -0.30 1.88 5.63
CA GLU A 32 0.61 3.01 5.73
C GLU A 32 2.03 2.62 5.38
N ALA A 33 2.83 3.62 5.07
CA ALA A 33 4.26 3.53 4.93
C ALA A 33 4.87 4.87 5.34
N TYR A 34 6.12 4.84 5.78
CA TYR A 34 6.88 6.04 6.10
C TYR A 34 8.14 6.06 5.25
N VAL A 35 8.51 7.26 4.81
CA VAL A 35 9.77 7.48 4.09
C VAL A 35 10.56 8.48 4.91
N ARG A 36 11.64 8.01 5.54
CA ARG A 36 12.48 8.85 6.41
C ARG A 36 13.69 9.34 5.62
N MET A 37 13.96 10.63 5.76
CA MET A 37 15.00 11.29 4.98
C MET A 37 15.64 12.42 5.78
N ALA A 38 16.74 12.97 5.27
CA ALA A 38 17.36 14.15 5.88
C ALA A 38 16.43 15.35 5.78
N PRO A 39 16.50 16.28 6.75
CA PRO A 39 15.69 17.50 6.69
C PRO A 39 15.85 18.29 5.40
N ALA A 40 17.06 18.36 4.85
CA ALA A 40 17.31 19.08 3.60
C ALA A 40 16.57 18.44 2.42
N THR A 41 16.50 17.11 2.37
CA THR A 41 15.78 16.41 1.32
C THR A 41 14.28 16.68 1.41
N LEU A 42 13.74 16.66 2.62
CA LEU A 42 12.32 16.95 2.83
C LEU A 42 11.99 18.39 2.42
N GLN A 43 12.87 19.35 2.70
CA GLN A 43 12.67 20.74 2.29
C GLN A 43 12.63 20.90 0.77
N LEU A 44 13.43 20.14 0.03
CA LEU A 44 13.37 20.15 -1.43
C LEU A 44 12.01 19.69 -1.95
N ILE A 45 11.43 18.67 -1.33
CA ILE A 45 10.09 18.21 -1.68
C ILE A 45 9.07 19.31 -1.41
N LEU A 46 9.11 19.89 -0.21
CA LEU A 46 8.11 20.87 0.23
C LEU A 46 8.19 22.18 -0.52
N SER A 47 9.39 22.59 -0.93
CA SER A 47 9.60 23.85 -1.64
C SER A 47 9.20 23.77 -3.13
N GLY A 48 8.93 22.56 -3.65
CA GLY A 48 8.62 22.38 -5.03
C GLY A 48 9.79 22.58 -5.98
N GLN A 49 11.03 22.62 -5.45
CA GLN A 49 12.24 22.85 -6.25
C GLN A 49 12.93 21.56 -6.65
N HIS A 50 12.27 20.42 -6.48
CA HIS A 50 12.83 19.13 -6.88
C HIS A 50 12.87 19.05 -8.41
N HIS A 51 14.04 18.68 -8.96
CA HIS A 51 14.27 18.69 -10.40
C HIS A 51 13.38 17.71 -11.19
N LYS A 52 12.82 16.68 -10.53
CA LYS A 52 11.91 15.72 -11.15
C LYS A 52 10.45 16.13 -11.07
N GLY A 53 10.14 17.31 -10.53
CA GLY A 53 8.78 17.83 -10.44
C GLY A 53 8.10 17.53 -9.10
N ASP A 54 6.78 17.47 -9.12
CA ASP A 54 5.98 17.29 -7.91
C ASP A 54 6.08 15.85 -7.40
N VAL A 55 6.81 15.67 -6.32
CA VAL A 55 7.10 14.35 -5.74
C VAL A 55 5.81 13.71 -5.20
N PHE A 56 4.99 14.48 -4.48
CA PHE A 56 3.77 13.93 -3.90
C PHE A 56 2.74 13.55 -4.96
N ALA A 57 2.55 14.39 -5.97
CA ALA A 57 1.60 14.10 -7.04
C ALA A 57 2.02 12.83 -7.81
N THR A 58 3.30 12.70 -8.11
CA THR A 58 3.82 11.54 -8.82
C THR A 58 3.67 10.26 -7.98
N ALA A 59 4.02 10.33 -6.70
CA ALA A 59 3.90 9.20 -5.80
C ALA A 59 2.43 8.76 -5.61
N ARG A 60 1.52 9.72 -5.54
CA ARG A 60 0.09 9.44 -5.43
C ARG A 60 -0.41 8.64 -6.62
N ILE A 61 -0.10 9.09 -7.83
CA ILE A 61 -0.53 8.41 -9.05
C ILE A 61 0.10 7.01 -9.13
N ALA A 62 1.38 6.90 -8.79
CA ALA A 62 2.05 5.60 -8.80
C ALA A 62 1.40 4.61 -7.85
N GLY A 63 1.04 5.07 -6.64
CA GLY A 63 0.35 4.22 -5.67
C GLY A 63 -1.03 3.78 -6.15
N ILE A 64 -1.79 4.68 -6.75
CA ILE A 64 -3.11 4.35 -7.29
C ILE A 64 -2.96 3.30 -8.41
N GLN A 65 -2.03 3.50 -9.33
CA GLN A 65 -1.80 2.54 -10.40
C GLN A 65 -1.35 1.19 -9.86
N ALA A 66 -0.49 1.19 -8.85
CA ALA A 66 0.02 -0.05 -8.25
C ALA A 66 -1.10 -0.86 -7.61
N ALA A 67 -2.04 -0.20 -6.93
CA ALA A 67 -3.20 -0.89 -6.35
C ALA A 67 -3.96 -1.66 -7.41
N LYS A 68 -4.16 -1.06 -8.59
CA LYS A 68 -4.89 -1.69 -9.70
C LYS A 68 -4.13 -2.84 -10.33
N ARG A 69 -2.82 -2.93 -10.12
CA ARG A 69 -1.93 -3.93 -10.73
C ARG A 69 -1.33 -4.88 -9.70
N THR A 70 -1.86 -4.93 -8.51
CA THR A 70 -1.35 -5.77 -7.43
C THR A 70 -1.25 -7.24 -7.87
N TRP A 71 -2.26 -7.73 -8.58
CA TRP A 71 -2.30 -9.12 -9.05
C TRP A 71 -1.15 -9.43 -10.01
N GLU A 72 -0.60 -8.44 -10.70
CA GLU A 72 0.56 -8.64 -11.58
C GLU A 72 1.87 -8.72 -10.80
N LEU A 73 1.90 -8.20 -9.57
CA LEU A 73 3.10 -8.13 -8.74
C LEU A 73 3.14 -9.23 -7.69
N ILE A 74 1.99 -9.62 -7.17
CA ILE A 74 1.85 -10.61 -6.10
C ILE A 74 1.20 -11.85 -6.71
N PRO A 75 1.98 -12.94 -6.89
CA PRO A 75 1.58 -14.04 -7.78
C PRO A 75 0.23 -14.69 -7.48
N LEU A 76 -0.14 -14.79 -6.20
CA LEU A 76 -1.34 -15.53 -5.81
C LEU A 76 -2.53 -14.62 -5.48
N CYS A 77 -2.42 -13.32 -5.78
CA CYS A 77 -3.52 -12.39 -5.65
C CYS A 77 -4.48 -12.52 -6.82
N HIS A 78 -5.77 -12.44 -6.52
CA HIS A 78 -6.81 -12.41 -7.55
C HIS A 78 -6.83 -11.03 -8.21
N PRO A 79 -7.09 -10.95 -9.53
CA PRO A 79 -7.32 -9.66 -10.17
C PRO A 79 -8.66 -9.08 -9.68
N LEU A 80 -8.63 -7.82 -9.25
CA LEU A 80 -9.80 -7.19 -8.62
C LEU A 80 -10.14 -5.89 -9.31
N LEU A 81 -11.45 -5.61 -9.42
CA LEU A 81 -11.96 -4.32 -9.88
C LEU A 81 -12.23 -3.44 -8.66
N LEU A 82 -11.30 -2.52 -8.40
CA LEU A 82 -11.41 -1.63 -7.26
C LEU A 82 -12.42 -0.52 -7.56
N SER A 83 -13.30 -0.25 -6.60
CA SER A 83 -14.25 0.86 -6.72
C SER A 83 -13.67 2.17 -6.22
N LYS A 84 -12.65 2.12 -5.35
CA LYS A 84 -12.01 3.31 -4.81
C LYS A 84 -10.58 3.00 -4.43
N VAL A 85 -9.68 3.92 -4.79
CA VAL A 85 -8.29 3.93 -4.31
C VAL A 85 -7.95 5.36 -3.93
N GLU A 86 -7.49 5.57 -2.70
CA GLU A 86 -6.95 6.85 -2.24
C GLU A 86 -5.54 6.65 -1.75
N VAL A 87 -4.68 7.60 -2.06
CA VAL A 87 -3.32 7.66 -1.52
C VAL A 87 -3.10 9.08 -1.02
N GLN A 88 -2.86 9.20 0.28
CA GLN A 88 -2.61 10.48 0.92
C GLN A 88 -1.17 10.53 1.39
N LEU A 89 -0.51 11.65 1.17
CA LEU A 89 0.87 11.87 1.59
C LEU A 89 0.92 13.10 2.47
N GLU A 90 1.63 12.98 3.57
CA GLU A 90 1.76 14.05 4.56
C GLU A 90 3.22 14.18 4.98
N ALA A 91 3.74 15.40 4.91
CA ALA A 91 5.07 15.66 5.45
C ALA A 91 5.00 15.78 6.97
N LEU A 92 5.94 15.11 7.64
CA LEU A 92 6.09 15.15 9.10
C LEU A 92 7.47 15.67 9.42
N PRO A 93 7.70 16.99 9.38
CA PRO A 93 9.05 17.56 9.53
C PRO A 93 9.71 17.21 10.85
N GLU A 94 8.96 17.13 11.95
CA GLU A 94 9.54 16.79 13.26
C GLU A 94 10.00 15.34 13.34
N GLN A 95 9.60 14.50 12.38
CA GLN A 95 10.04 13.11 12.28
C GLN A 95 10.95 12.90 11.08
N ASN A 96 11.25 13.93 10.33
CA ASN A 96 12.05 13.87 9.10
C ASN A 96 11.48 12.81 8.13
N SER A 97 10.17 12.79 7.99
CA SER A 97 9.49 11.72 7.25
C SER A 97 8.34 12.25 6.42
N VAL A 98 7.98 11.45 5.42
CA VAL A 98 6.70 11.55 4.72
C VAL A 98 5.90 10.33 5.13
N ARG A 99 4.68 10.55 5.59
CA ARG A 99 3.75 9.47 5.88
C ARG A 99 2.83 9.28 4.70
N ILE A 100 2.62 8.04 4.31
CA ILE A 100 1.71 7.65 3.24
C ILE A 100 0.61 6.81 3.86
N GLU A 101 -0.63 7.11 3.53
CA GLU A 101 -1.76 6.27 3.89
C GLU A 101 -2.55 5.95 2.64
N SER A 102 -2.86 4.67 2.44
CA SER A 102 -3.65 4.20 1.31
C SER A 102 -4.98 3.65 1.78
N LEU A 103 -5.98 3.75 0.92
CA LEU A 103 -7.30 3.18 1.12
C LEU A 103 -7.73 2.51 -0.17
N CYS A 104 -8.15 1.26 -0.09
CA CYS A 104 -8.75 0.54 -1.21
C CYS A 104 -10.11 -0.01 -0.81
N LYS A 105 -11.04 -0.03 -1.75
CA LYS A 105 -12.41 -0.48 -1.53
C LYS A 105 -12.94 -1.18 -2.76
N LEU A 106 -13.72 -2.22 -2.55
CA LEU A 106 -14.48 -2.90 -3.61
C LEU A 106 -15.65 -3.67 -3.01
N SER A 107 -16.54 -4.13 -3.90
CA SER A 107 -17.48 -5.19 -3.58
C SER A 107 -17.00 -6.44 -4.29
N GLY A 108 -16.68 -7.49 -3.54
CA GLY A 108 -16.10 -8.68 -4.14
C GLY A 108 -15.91 -9.83 -3.16
N LYS A 109 -15.20 -10.84 -3.61
CA LYS A 109 -15.07 -12.13 -2.90
C LYS A 109 -13.83 -12.22 -2.02
N THR A 110 -12.85 -11.33 -2.21
CA THR A 110 -11.62 -11.30 -1.42
C THR A 110 -11.41 -9.93 -0.81
N GLY A 111 -10.58 -9.86 0.23
CA GLY A 111 -10.17 -8.61 0.81
C GLY A 111 -9.22 -7.83 -0.11
N VAL A 112 -8.94 -6.60 0.27
CA VAL A 112 -8.11 -5.68 -0.50
C VAL A 112 -6.87 -5.24 0.28
N GLU A 113 -6.42 -6.05 1.22
CA GLU A 113 -5.24 -5.76 2.02
C GLU A 113 -4.00 -5.58 1.15
N MET A 114 -3.81 -6.50 0.20
CA MET A 114 -2.61 -6.46 -0.65
C MET A 114 -2.62 -5.24 -1.58
N GLU A 115 -3.80 -4.84 -2.06
CA GLU A 115 -3.93 -3.65 -2.88
C GLU A 115 -3.56 -2.39 -2.08
N ALA A 116 -4.02 -2.29 -0.84
CA ALA A 116 -3.68 -1.16 0.02
C ALA A 116 -2.19 -1.14 0.37
N LEU A 117 -1.62 -2.30 0.72
CA LEU A 117 -0.20 -2.41 1.03
C LEU A 117 0.68 -2.11 -0.17
N THR A 118 0.29 -2.60 -1.34
CA THR A 118 1.03 -2.35 -2.59
C THR A 118 0.99 -0.87 -2.95
N ALA A 119 -0.17 -0.23 -2.80
CA ALA A 119 -0.29 1.21 -3.05
C ALA A 119 0.67 2.02 -2.17
N ALA A 120 0.67 1.77 -0.86
CA ALA A 120 1.54 2.48 0.06
C ALA A 120 3.01 2.22 -0.25
N SER A 121 3.36 0.97 -0.56
CA SER A 121 4.74 0.57 -0.84
C SER A 121 5.27 1.22 -2.11
N VAL A 122 4.50 1.23 -3.18
CA VAL A 122 4.93 1.80 -4.47
C VAL A 122 4.97 3.33 -4.41
N ALA A 123 4.05 3.95 -3.68
CA ALA A 123 4.15 5.38 -3.42
C ALA A 123 5.47 5.72 -2.71
N ALA A 124 5.84 4.92 -1.70
CA ALA A 124 7.11 5.10 -0.99
C ALA A 124 8.31 4.90 -1.91
N LEU A 125 8.30 3.86 -2.73
CA LEU A 125 9.36 3.60 -3.71
C LEU A 125 9.49 4.75 -4.70
N THR A 126 8.38 5.36 -5.09
CA THR A 126 8.37 6.49 -6.01
C THR A 126 9.03 7.71 -5.38
N ILE A 127 8.76 7.98 -4.10
CA ILE A 127 9.45 9.05 -3.38
C ILE A 127 10.97 8.78 -3.38
N TYR A 128 11.37 7.55 -3.06
CA TYR A 128 12.78 7.17 -3.09
C TYR A 128 13.38 7.43 -4.47
N ASP A 129 12.73 6.95 -5.52
CA ASP A 129 13.23 7.11 -6.88
C ASP A 129 13.41 8.58 -7.26
N MET A 130 12.45 9.41 -6.88
CA MET A 130 12.49 10.83 -7.22
C MET A 130 13.53 11.61 -6.42
N CYS A 131 13.91 11.11 -5.24
CA CYS A 131 14.83 11.83 -4.35
C CYS A 131 16.23 11.22 -4.28
N LYS A 132 16.45 10.04 -4.86
CA LYS A 132 17.72 9.32 -4.72
C LYS A 132 18.94 10.06 -5.28
N ALA A 133 18.74 11.00 -6.21
CA ALA A 133 19.83 11.80 -6.72
C ALA A 133 20.42 12.72 -5.66
N VAL A 134 19.63 13.16 -4.69
CA VAL A 134 20.06 14.04 -3.58
C VAL A 134 20.45 13.25 -2.35
N GLN A 135 19.81 12.09 -2.11
CA GLN A 135 20.09 11.29 -0.92
C GLN A 135 19.78 9.82 -1.20
N LYS A 136 20.79 8.95 -1.03
CA LYS A 136 20.63 7.53 -1.34
C LYS A 136 20.27 6.66 -0.14
N ASP A 137 20.51 7.15 1.06
CA ASP A 137 20.23 6.39 2.28
C ASP A 137 18.87 6.72 2.90
N ILE A 138 17.92 7.14 2.07
CA ILE A 138 16.51 7.27 2.45
C ILE A 138 15.99 5.89 2.86
N VAL A 139 15.20 5.85 3.92
CA VAL A 139 14.69 4.59 4.48
C VAL A 139 13.17 4.54 4.35
N ILE A 140 12.67 3.47 3.73
CA ILE A 140 11.25 3.14 3.73
C ILE A 140 11.03 2.24 4.95
N GLU A 141 10.09 2.60 5.81
CA GLU A 141 9.88 1.86 7.06
C GLU A 141 8.42 1.84 7.45
N ASN A 142 8.08 0.97 8.40
CA ASN A 142 6.74 0.86 8.97
C ASN A 142 5.64 0.65 7.93
N VAL A 143 5.92 -0.18 6.92
CA VAL A 143 4.90 -0.59 5.96
C VAL A 143 4.01 -1.61 6.66
N ARG A 144 2.72 -1.25 6.84
CA ARG A 144 1.81 -2.17 7.54
C ARG A 144 0.36 -1.91 7.19
N LEU A 145 -0.44 -2.94 7.39
CA LEU A 145 -1.89 -2.83 7.34
C LEU A 145 -2.39 -2.11 8.60
N LEU A 146 -3.24 -1.12 8.42
CA LEU A 146 -3.83 -0.37 9.53
C LEU A 146 -5.20 -0.89 9.90
N GLU A 147 -6.01 -1.22 8.90
CA GLU A 147 -7.41 -1.55 9.10
C GLU A 147 -7.94 -2.32 7.90
N LYS A 148 -8.81 -3.28 8.16
CA LYS A 148 -9.60 -3.91 7.10
C LYS A 148 -10.99 -4.21 7.65
N SER A 149 -11.99 -4.16 6.78
CA SER A 149 -13.36 -4.48 7.12
C SER A 149 -14.03 -5.22 5.98
N GLY A 150 -15.10 -5.94 6.31
CA GLY A 150 -15.88 -6.73 5.37
C GLY A 150 -15.41 -8.17 5.30
N GLY A 151 -16.29 -9.04 4.78
CA GLY A 151 -16.02 -10.45 4.65
C GLY A 151 -16.18 -11.23 5.95
N LYS A 152 -15.82 -12.52 5.91
CA LYS A 152 -15.96 -13.44 7.04
C LYS A 152 -15.10 -13.07 8.23
N SER A 153 -13.91 -12.55 7.98
CA SER A 153 -12.95 -12.22 9.04
C SER A 153 -13.38 -11.01 9.87
N GLY A 154 -14.42 -10.27 9.43
CA GLY A 154 -14.90 -9.11 10.14
C GLY A 154 -13.94 -7.94 10.07
N HIS A 155 -13.84 -7.20 11.18
CA HIS A 155 -13.08 -5.96 11.25
C HIS A 155 -11.77 -6.16 12.00
N PHE A 156 -10.69 -5.71 11.39
CA PHE A 156 -9.36 -5.67 12.01
C PHE A 156 -8.86 -4.23 12.01
N LYS A 157 -8.30 -3.81 13.13
CA LYS A 157 -7.70 -2.48 13.25
C LYS A 157 -6.51 -2.56 14.19
N VAL A 158 -5.38 -1.98 13.77
CA VAL A 158 -4.20 -1.93 14.65
C VAL A 158 -4.43 -0.95 15.78
N ASP A 159 -3.78 -1.19 16.90
CA ASP A 159 -3.77 -0.24 18.01
C ASP A 159 -2.88 0.95 17.64
N ALA A 160 -3.32 2.13 18.11
CA ALA A 160 -2.61 3.37 17.82
C ALA A 160 -1.21 3.41 18.46
#